data_64149815e83b789b99aa4abc09ff1c0a
#
_entry.id   64149815e83b789b99aa4abc09ff1c0a
#
_cell.length_a   1.000
_cell.length_b   1.000
_cell.length_c   1.000
_cell.angle_alpha   90.00
_cell.angle_beta   90.00
_cell.angle_gamma   90.00
#
_symmetry.space_group_name_H-M   'P 1'
#
loop_
_entity.id
_entity.type
_entity.pdbx_description
1 polymer ?
#
loop_
_entity_poly.entity_id
_entity_poly.type
_entity_poly.pdbx_seq_one_letter_code
_entity_poly.pdbx_strand_id
1 'polypeptide(L)'
;RNLCRIVSASFMEDSYYRRPRIDRDLLEQYHEGLICCSACLGGELPQKIMEGMSAMGGENGNINSENTFQAAEETIEWYKNLFGEDYYIEIQRHQTTKPGADQHVYQVQREVNPVLVELAKKHGVRVVATNDVHFVEEEHAEAHDHLVCVSTNHFIDDENRMHYTKQEWLKSPQEMEEIFSDIPEALENTQEIVDKVEVYDIDSGPIMPKFPIPEEFGTEESCRQTFTEQDL
;
A
#
# COMPACT_ATOMS: atom_id res chain seq x y z
N ARG A 1 -9.25 11.67 6.62
CA ARG A 1 -10.19 11.23 7.65
C ARG A 1 -10.60 9.77 7.47
N ASN A 2 -11.01 9.33 6.26
CA ASN A 2 -11.42 7.94 6.02
C ASN A 2 -10.27 6.94 6.16
N LEU A 3 -9.07 7.27 5.69
CA LEU A 3 -7.88 6.44 5.92
C LEU A 3 -7.64 6.22 7.43
N CYS A 4 -7.76 7.26 8.25
CA CYS A 4 -7.63 7.12 9.72
C CYS A 4 -8.69 6.17 10.30
N ARG A 5 -9.93 6.20 9.76
CA ARG A 5 -11.00 5.28 10.20
C ARG A 5 -10.69 3.83 9.84
N ILE A 6 -10.24 3.59 8.60
CA ILE A 6 -9.83 2.26 8.13
C ILE A 6 -8.70 1.71 9.02
N VAL A 7 -7.64 2.52 9.23
CA VAL A 7 -6.52 2.12 10.08
C VAL A 7 -6.97 1.85 11.51
N SER A 8 -7.79 2.72 12.11
CA SER A 8 -8.29 2.50 13.47
C SER A 8 -9.13 1.23 13.58
N ALA A 9 -10.02 0.99 12.61
CA ALA A 9 -10.86 -0.20 12.59
C ALA A 9 -10.04 -1.49 12.46
N SER A 10 -8.92 -1.47 11.70
CA SER A 10 -8.05 -2.64 11.53
C SER A 10 -7.37 -3.12 12.83
N PHE A 11 -7.28 -2.24 13.84
CA PHE A 11 -6.73 -2.57 15.16
C PHE A 11 -7.80 -3.00 16.18
N MET A 12 -9.09 -2.97 15.81
CA MET A 12 -10.15 -3.43 16.71
C MET A 12 -10.15 -4.96 16.84
N GLU A 13 -10.73 -5.47 17.93
CA GLU A 13 -10.70 -6.89 18.32
C GLU A 13 -11.16 -7.83 17.23
N ASP A 14 -12.19 -7.47 16.46
CA ASP A 14 -12.74 -8.29 15.37
C ASP A 14 -11.86 -8.33 14.11
N SER A 15 -11.00 -7.33 13.92
CA SER A 15 -10.15 -7.18 12.71
C SER A 15 -8.69 -7.51 12.97
N TYR A 16 -8.24 -7.47 14.21
CA TYR A 16 -6.85 -7.70 14.59
C TYR A 16 -6.60 -9.19 14.88
N TYR A 17 -5.80 -9.82 14.00
CA TYR A 17 -5.29 -11.17 14.26
C TYR A 17 -3.78 -11.18 13.99
N ARG A 18 -2.96 -11.04 15.05
CA ARG A 18 -1.50 -10.89 15.01
C ARG A 18 -1.01 -9.65 14.23
N ARG A 19 -1.81 -9.17 13.26
CA ARG A 19 -1.58 -7.98 12.46
C ARG A 19 -2.91 -7.27 12.22
N PRO A 20 -2.91 -5.93 12.06
CA PRO A 20 -4.10 -5.20 11.66
C PRO A 20 -4.53 -5.66 10.25
N ARG A 21 -5.82 -5.83 10.04
CA ARG A 21 -6.41 -6.28 8.78
C ARG A 21 -7.63 -5.44 8.44
N ILE A 22 -7.85 -5.29 7.16
CA ILE A 22 -9.08 -4.74 6.60
C ILE A 22 -9.70 -5.75 5.65
N ASP A 23 -11.00 -5.69 5.48
CA ASP A 23 -11.76 -6.43 4.50
C ASP A 23 -12.37 -5.48 3.45
N ARG A 24 -13.07 -6.06 2.49
CA ARG A 24 -13.73 -5.30 1.43
C ARG A 24 -14.89 -4.46 1.96
N ASP A 25 -15.64 -4.96 2.95
CA ASP A 25 -16.78 -4.24 3.53
C ASP A 25 -16.33 -2.94 4.20
N LEU A 26 -15.21 -2.98 4.94
CA LEU A 26 -14.63 -1.79 5.57
C LEU A 26 -14.10 -0.80 4.51
N LEU A 27 -13.51 -1.31 3.43
CA LEU A 27 -13.03 -0.48 2.35
C LEU A 27 -14.18 0.18 1.60
N GLU A 28 -15.26 -0.56 1.30
CA GLU A 28 -16.49 -0.02 0.70
C GLU A 28 -17.10 1.10 1.55
N GLN A 29 -17.05 0.96 2.87
CA GLN A 29 -17.61 1.96 3.78
C GLN A 29 -16.82 3.27 3.83
N TYR A 30 -15.50 3.23 3.61
CA TYR A 30 -14.60 4.38 3.86
C TYR A 30 -13.68 4.74 2.69
N HIS A 31 -13.94 4.26 1.47
CA HIS A 31 -13.10 4.52 0.31
C HIS A 31 -13.10 5.97 -0.19
N GLU A 32 -14.17 6.73 0.08
CA GLU A 32 -14.34 8.09 -0.44
C GLU A 32 -13.16 9.00 -0.11
N GLY A 33 -12.62 9.67 -1.13
CA GLY A 33 -11.47 10.57 -1.04
C GLY A 33 -10.14 9.86 -0.85
N LEU A 34 -10.05 8.57 -1.19
CA LEU A 34 -8.83 7.80 -1.23
C LEU A 34 -8.46 7.44 -2.67
N ILE A 35 -7.17 7.44 -2.97
CA ILE A 35 -6.60 6.88 -4.19
C ILE A 35 -6.06 5.48 -3.83
N CYS A 36 -6.32 4.51 -4.68
CA CYS A 36 -5.94 3.11 -4.46
C CYS A 36 -4.98 2.63 -5.55
N CYS A 37 -3.86 2.05 -5.15
CA CYS A 37 -2.91 1.37 -6.04
C CYS A 37 -2.89 -0.13 -5.77
N SER A 38 -2.58 -0.95 -6.79
CA SER A 38 -2.59 -2.41 -6.69
C SER A 38 -1.45 -3.00 -5.85
N ALA A 39 -0.55 -2.18 -5.35
CA ALA A 39 0.62 -2.52 -4.56
C ALA A 39 1.68 -3.37 -5.31
N CYS A 40 2.70 -3.85 -4.56
CA CYS A 40 3.80 -4.68 -5.05
C CYS A 40 3.34 -6.13 -5.32
N LEU A 41 4.28 -7.05 -5.57
CA LEU A 41 3.96 -8.48 -5.78
C LEU A 41 3.15 -9.12 -4.64
N GLY A 42 3.16 -8.52 -3.44
CA GLY A 42 2.33 -8.94 -2.31
C GLY A 42 0.88 -8.46 -2.37
N GLY A 43 0.52 -7.58 -3.32
CA GLY A 43 -0.84 -7.09 -3.50
C GLY A 43 -1.80 -8.16 -4.00
N GLU A 44 -3.11 -7.96 -3.77
CA GLU A 44 -4.15 -8.93 -4.15
C GLU A 44 -4.11 -9.24 -5.66
N LEU A 45 -4.04 -8.21 -6.51
CA LEU A 45 -4.02 -8.37 -7.96
C LEU A 45 -2.79 -9.14 -8.48
N PRO A 46 -1.53 -8.77 -8.13
CA PRO A 46 -0.36 -9.55 -8.53
C PRO A 46 -0.40 -11.00 -8.02
N GLN A 47 -0.91 -11.24 -6.81
CA GLN A 47 -1.05 -12.60 -6.27
C GLN A 47 -2.02 -13.44 -7.13
N LYS A 48 -3.15 -12.89 -7.56
CA LYS A 48 -4.09 -13.59 -8.47
C LYS A 48 -3.47 -13.90 -9.83
N ILE A 49 -2.61 -13.02 -10.35
CA ILE A 49 -1.87 -13.26 -11.58
C ILE A 49 -0.88 -14.43 -11.39
N MET A 50 -0.09 -14.43 -10.31
CA MET A 50 0.86 -15.50 -10.00
C MET A 50 0.18 -16.84 -9.77
N GLU A 51 -0.98 -16.87 -9.09
CA GLU A 51 -1.82 -18.06 -8.96
C GLU A 51 -2.23 -18.60 -10.33
N GLY A 52 -2.68 -17.74 -11.24
CA GLY A 52 -3.03 -18.09 -12.62
C GLY A 52 -1.85 -18.64 -13.40
N MET A 53 -0.68 -17.98 -13.34
CA MET A 53 0.56 -18.43 -13.99
C MET A 53 1.02 -19.79 -13.48
N SER A 54 0.95 -20.03 -12.17
CA SER A 54 1.32 -21.30 -11.54
C SER A 54 0.41 -22.44 -12.00
N ALA A 55 -0.86 -22.18 -12.20
CA ALA A 55 -1.83 -23.14 -12.71
C ALA A 55 -1.54 -23.55 -14.18
N MET A 56 -0.90 -22.65 -14.98
CA MET A 56 -0.47 -22.94 -16.34
C MET A 56 0.74 -23.88 -16.41
N GLY A 57 1.65 -23.83 -15.44
CA GLY A 57 2.90 -24.63 -15.40
C GLY A 57 2.76 -26.04 -14.82
N GLY A 58 1.59 -26.45 -14.32
CA GLY A 58 1.37 -27.78 -13.74
C GLY A 58 1.33 -28.90 -14.77
N GLU A 59 1.88 -30.09 -14.43
CA GLU A 59 1.98 -31.29 -15.31
C GLU A 59 0.64 -31.81 -15.87
N ASN A 60 -0.50 -31.30 -15.39
CA ASN A 60 -1.85 -31.62 -15.87
C ASN A 60 -2.53 -30.44 -16.56
N GLY A 61 -1.76 -29.54 -17.17
CA GLY A 61 -2.22 -28.30 -17.78
C GLY A 61 -3.39 -28.46 -18.75
N ASN A 62 -4.58 -28.56 -18.25
CA ASN A 62 -5.79 -28.35 -19.00
C ASN A 62 -6.06 -26.83 -18.99
N ILE A 63 -5.32 -26.15 -19.86
CA ILE A 63 -5.36 -24.69 -19.98
C ILE A 63 -6.63 -24.33 -20.71
N ASN A 64 -7.66 -23.95 -19.97
CA ASN A 64 -8.67 -23.06 -20.50
C ASN A 64 -8.03 -21.65 -20.47
N SER A 65 -7.35 -21.28 -21.54
CA SER A 65 -6.60 -20.03 -21.68
C SER A 65 -7.49 -18.78 -21.45
N GLU A 66 -8.80 -18.90 -21.58
CA GLU A 66 -9.77 -17.82 -21.35
C GLU A 66 -10.02 -17.55 -19.87
N ASN A 67 -9.74 -18.47 -18.95
CA ASN A 67 -10.03 -18.32 -17.51
C ASN A 67 -8.78 -18.19 -16.63
N THR A 68 -7.59 -18.18 -17.21
CA THR A 68 -6.34 -18.18 -16.43
C THR A 68 -6.22 -16.97 -15.49
N PHE A 69 -6.69 -15.82 -15.94
CA PHE A 69 -6.63 -14.58 -15.17
C PHE A 69 -8.01 -14.06 -14.73
N GLN A 70 -9.04 -14.91 -14.76
CA GLN A 70 -10.39 -14.49 -14.39
C GLN A 70 -10.44 -13.89 -12.98
N ALA A 71 -9.79 -14.50 -12.00
CA ALA A 71 -9.75 -13.98 -10.64
C ALA A 71 -9.01 -12.62 -10.53
N ALA A 72 -7.99 -12.41 -11.37
CA ALA A 72 -7.31 -11.13 -11.47
C ALA A 72 -8.21 -10.05 -12.11
N GLU A 73 -8.94 -10.40 -13.16
CA GLU A 73 -9.91 -9.50 -13.82
C GLU A 73 -11.06 -9.12 -12.89
N GLU A 74 -11.64 -10.09 -12.16
CA GLU A 74 -12.66 -9.84 -11.15
C GLU A 74 -12.16 -8.91 -10.04
N THR A 75 -10.89 -9.05 -9.64
CA THR A 75 -10.23 -8.16 -8.68
C THR A 75 -10.12 -6.74 -9.24
N ILE A 76 -9.67 -6.58 -10.48
CA ILE A 76 -9.60 -5.26 -11.14
C ILE A 76 -10.98 -4.61 -11.21
N GLU A 77 -11.99 -5.35 -11.64
CA GLU A 77 -13.36 -4.85 -11.76
C GLU A 77 -13.90 -4.38 -10.40
N TRP A 78 -13.66 -5.15 -9.34
CA TRP A 78 -14.10 -4.77 -8.00
C TRP A 78 -13.47 -3.45 -7.56
N TYR A 79 -12.12 -3.32 -7.65
CA TYR A 79 -11.43 -2.09 -7.28
C TYR A 79 -11.82 -0.91 -8.17
N LYS A 80 -11.94 -1.13 -9.49
CA LYS A 80 -12.37 -0.10 -10.43
C LYS A 80 -13.80 0.37 -10.17
N ASN A 81 -14.72 -0.53 -9.84
CA ASN A 81 -16.09 -0.16 -9.48
C ASN A 81 -16.14 0.68 -8.19
N LEU A 82 -15.26 0.39 -7.23
CA LEU A 82 -15.23 1.10 -5.96
C LEU A 82 -14.54 2.46 -6.06
N PHE A 83 -13.37 2.54 -6.69
CA PHE A 83 -12.54 3.74 -6.75
C PHE A 83 -12.65 4.54 -8.06
N GLY A 84 -13.24 3.96 -9.11
CA GLY A 84 -13.37 4.63 -10.42
C GLY A 84 -12.01 5.02 -11.00
N GLU A 85 -11.87 6.31 -11.30
CA GLU A 85 -10.65 6.92 -11.82
C GLU A 85 -9.52 7.06 -10.78
N ASP A 86 -9.79 6.74 -9.51
CA ASP A 86 -8.82 6.77 -8.42
C ASP A 86 -8.19 5.39 -8.14
N TYR A 87 -8.46 4.40 -9.00
CA TYR A 87 -7.77 3.12 -8.99
C TYR A 87 -6.65 3.08 -10.02
N TYR A 88 -5.45 2.67 -9.58
CA TYR A 88 -4.25 2.53 -10.42
C TYR A 88 -3.64 1.16 -10.27
N ILE A 89 -3.18 0.59 -11.39
CA ILE A 89 -2.36 -0.62 -11.38
C ILE A 89 -0.89 -0.21 -11.27
N GLU A 90 -0.21 -0.76 -10.28
CA GLU A 90 1.16 -0.42 -9.92
C GLU A 90 2.14 -1.45 -10.48
N ILE A 91 3.23 -0.98 -11.09
CA ILE A 91 4.33 -1.81 -11.56
C ILE A 91 5.64 -1.37 -10.92
N GLN A 92 6.50 -2.33 -10.63
CA GLN A 92 7.81 -2.12 -10.00
C GLN A 92 8.89 -2.92 -10.71
N ARG A 93 10.14 -2.43 -10.69
CA ARG A 93 11.31 -3.10 -11.28
C ARG A 93 12.53 -2.97 -10.38
N HIS A 94 12.89 -4.05 -9.72
CA HIS A 94 13.99 -4.09 -8.76
C HIS A 94 15.16 -4.96 -9.26
N GLN A 95 15.69 -4.65 -10.45
CA GLN A 95 16.83 -5.38 -10.99
C GLN A 95 18.06 -5.15 -10.13
N THR A 96 18.67 -6.24 -9.64
CA THR A 96 19.83 -6.17 -8.77
C THR A 96 20.88 -7.23 -9.11
N THR A 97 22.14 -6.88 -8.87
CA THR A 97 23.27 -7.82 -8.87
C THR A 97 24.05 -7.72 -7.55
N LYS A 98 23.48 -6.99 -6.55
CA LYS A 98 24.15 -6.74 -5.28
C LYS A 98 24.27 -8.05 -4.48
N PRO A 99 25.42 -8.30 -3.82
CA PRO A 99 25.58 -9.47 -2.96
C PRO A 99 24.56 -9.48 -1.81
N GLY A 100 23.99 -10.66 -1.52
CA GLY A 100 23.01 -10.84 -0.45
C GLY A 100 21.64 -10.20 -0.73
N ALA A 101 21.40 -9.69 -1.94
CA ALA A 101 20.09 -9.19 -2.36
C ALA A 101 19.23 -10.32 -2.93
N ASP A 102 17.90 -10.20 -2.74
CA ASP A 102 16.95 -11.10 -3.39
C ASP A 102 16.90 -10.81 -4.89
N GLN A 103 17.36 -11.76 -5.69
CA GLN A 103 17.35 -11.64 -7.16
C GLN A 103 16.10 -12.26 -7.78
N HIS A 104 15.31 -13.03 -7.01
CA HIS A 104 14.12 -13.71 -7.51
C HIS A 104 12.97 -12.72 -7.72
N VAL A 105 12.87 -11.70 -6.88
CA VAL A 105 11.82 -10.66 -6.99
C VAL A 105 11.76 -10.06 -8.40
N TYR A 106 12.90 -9.66 -8.95
CA TYR A 106 12.92 -9.07 -10.31
C TYR A 106 12.53 -10.07 -11.40
N GLN A 107 12.87 -11.34 -11.24
CA GLN A 107 12.44 -12.38 -12.17
C GLN A 107 10.93 -12.49 -12.23
N VAL A 108 10.28 -12.52 -11.05
CA VAL A 108 8.81 -12.53 -10.94
C VAL A 108 8.19 -11.24 -11.50
N GLN A 109 8.78 -10.07 -11.17
CA GLN A 109 8.30 -8.79 -11.73
C GLN A 109 8.34 -8.77 -13.27
N ARG A 110 9.37 -9.35 -13.88
CA ARG A 110 9.47 -9.47 -15.34
C ARG A 110 8.35 -10.31 -15.97
N GLU A 111 7.84 -11.29 -15.25
CA GLU A 111 6.75 -12.15 -15.71
C GLU A 111 5.38 -11.52 -15.44
N VAL A 112 5.20 -10.91 -14.28
CA VAL A 112 3.91 -10.36 -13.82
C VAL A 112 3.61 -8.99 -14.45
N ASN A 113 4.60 -8.10 -14.58
CA ASN A 113 4.36 -6.73 -15.07
C ASN A 113 3.74 -6.68 -16.48
N PRO A 114 4.15 -7.48 -17.46
CA PRO A 114 3.48 -7.48 -18.77
C PRO A 114 1.99 -7.83 -18.69
N VAL A 115 1.64 -8.78 -17.81
CA VAL A 115 0.24 -9.18 -17.58
C VAL A 115 -0.54 -8.05 -16.92
N LEU A 116 0.05 -7.39 -15.90
CA LEU A 116 -0.56 -6.21 -15.26
C LEU A 116 -0.86 -5.11 -16.28
N VAL A 117 0.09 -4.79 -17.16
CA VAL A 117 -0.07 -3.76 -18.20
C VAL A 117 -1.15 -4.16 -19.22
N GLU A 118 -1.20 -5.42 -19.63
CA GLU A 118 -2.22 -5.92 -20.56
C GLU A 118 -3.63 -5.85 -19.93
N LEU A 119 -3.77 -6.33 -18.69
CA LEU A 119 -5.04 -6.27 -17.97
C LEU A 119 -5.46 -4.83 -17.67
N ALA A 120 -4.52 -3.96 -17.31
CA ALA A 120 -4.78 -2.53 -17.14
C ALA A 120 -5.38 -1.92 -18.41
N LYS A 121 -4.77 -2.18 -19.57
CA LYS A 121 -5.26 -1.71 -20.87
C LYS A 121 -6.63 -2.30 -21.22
N LYS A 122 -6.83 -3.60 -20.97
CA LYS A 122 -8.10 -4.29 -21.23
C LYS A 122 -9.25 -3.66 -20.43
N HIS A 123 -9.00 -3.36 -19.15
CA HIS A 123 -10.02 -2.81 -18.25
C HIS A 123 -10.04 -1.27 -18.21
N GLY A 124 -9.19 -0.59 -18.98
CA GLY A 124 -9.10 0.87 -19.01
C GLY A 124 -8.72 1.46 -17.65
N VAL A 125 -7.75 0.84 -16.97
CA VAL A 125 -7.16 1.31 -15.71
C VAL A 125 -5.77 1.86 -16.01
N ARG A 126 -5.39 2.98 -15.39
CA ARG A 126 -4.06 3.58 -15.59
C ARG A 126 -3.00 2.79 -14.83
N VAL A 127 -1.81 2.71 -15.43
CA VAL A 127 -0.63 2.08 -14.81
C VAL A 127 0.25 3.17 -14.23
N VAL A 128 0.79 2.96 -13.04
CA VAL A 128 1.79 3.82 -12.39
C VAL A 128 3.05 3.03 -12.06
N ALA A 129 4.20 3.66 -12.25
CA ALA A 129 5.50 3.09 -11.89
C ALA A 129 5.93 3.60 -10.52
N THR A 130 6.28 2.69 -9.62
CA THR A 130 6.79 3.03 -8.29
C THR A 130 8.06 2.24 -7.97
N ASN A 131 8.72 2.57 -6.88
CA ASN A 131 9.95 1.91 -6.46
C ASN A 131 9.85 1.28 -5.05
N ASP A 132 8.67 1.20 -4.46
CA ASP A 132 8.48 0.58 -3.13
C ASP A 132 9.53 1.03 -2.10
N VAL A 133 9.70 2.36 -1.96
CA VAL A 133 10.81 2.98 -1.22
C VAL A 133 10.77 2.61 0.26
N HIS A 134 11.85 2.01 0.75
CA HIS A 134 12.05 1.64 2.15
C HIS A 134 13.18 2.43 2.83
N PHE A 135 14.08 3.02 2.05
CA PHE A 135 15.18 3.85 2.54
C PHE A 135 15.53 4.94 1.51
N VAL A 136 16.28 5.97 1.94
CA VAL A 136 16.46 7.19 1.15
C VAL A 136 17.61 7.06 0.14
N GLU A 137 18.79 6.70 0.59
CA GLU A 137 20.00 6.64 -0.24
C GLU A 137 20.37 5.19 -0.55
N GLU A 138 20.99 4.95 -1.69
CA GLU A 138 21.41 3.60 -2.11
C GLU A 138 22.31 2.90 -1.09
N GLU A 139 23.17 3.66 -0.43
CA GLU A 139 24.11 3.19 0.60
C GLU A 139 23.41 2.74 1.88
N HIS A 140 22.17 3.16 2.10
CA HIS A 140 21.37 2.74 3.26
C HIS A 140 20.88 1.30 3.19
N ALA A 141 21.05 0.62 2.06
CA ALA A 141 20.57 -0.75 1.85
C ALA A 141 21.08 -1.74 2.90
N GLU A 142 22.33 -1.59 3.34
CA GLU A 142 22.93 -2.47 4.37
C GLU A 142 22.34 -2.17 5.76
N ALA A 143 22.18 -0.89 6.10
CA ALA A 143 21.52 -0.49 7.34
C ALA A 143 20.07 -0.97 7.40
N HIS A 144 19.34 -0.89 6.28
CA HIS A 144 17.99 -1.42 6.15
C HIS A 144 17.95 -2.94 6.37
N ASP A 145 18.89 -3.70 5.80
CA ASP A 145 18.98 -5.15 5.98
C ASP A 145 19.14 -5.54 7.47
N HIS A 146 19.95 -4.78 8.23
CA HIS A 146 20.05 -4.95 9.69
C HIS A 146 18.72 -4.63 10.40
N LEU A 147 17.99 -3.58 10.00
CA LEU A 147 16.68 -3.24 10.57
C LEU A 147 15.65 -4.35 10.29
N VAL A 148 15.70 -4.96 9.11
CA VAL A 148 14.85 -6.11 8.78
C VAL A 148 15.15 -7.28 9.73
N CYS A 149 16.43 -7.57 10.02
CA CYS A 149 16.80 -8.60 10.98
C CYS A 149 16.23 -8.32 12.37
N VAL A 150 16.33 -7.07 12.85
CA VAL A 150 15.75 -6.69 14.15
C VAL A 150 14.24 -6.87 14.16
N SER A 151 13.53 -6.43 13.12
CA SER A 151 12.07 -6.49 13.04
C SER A 151 11.52 -7.91 12.92
N THR A 152 12.29 -8.82 12.30
CA THR A 152 11.90 -10.22 12.07
C THR A 152 12.51 -11.19 13.09
N ASN A 153 13.30 -10.70 14.04
CA ASN A 153 14.01 -11.47 15.06
C ASN A 153 14.95 -12.54 14.46
N HIS A 154 15.74 -12.14 13.47
CA HIS A 154 16.77 -12.92 12.81
C HIS A 154 18.15 -12.30 13.03
N PHE A 155 19.20 -13.11 12.86
CA PHE A 155 20.58 -12.64 12.77
C PHE A 155 20.96 -12.38 11.31
N ILE A 156 21.95 -11.53 11.10
CA ILE A 156 22.40 -11.17 9.74
C ILE A 156 22.96 -12.36 8.96
N ASP A 157 23.53 -13.35 9.65
CA ASP A 157 24.12 -14.55 9.08
C ASP A 157 23.12 -15.72 8.92
N ASP A 158 21.83 -15.50 9.26
CA ASP A 158 20.81 -16.52 9.07
C ASP A 158 20.52 -16.72 7.57
N GLU A 159 20.58 -17.95 7.09
CA GLU A 159 20.32 -18.28 5.67
C GLU A 159 18.84 -18.12 5.28
N ASN A 160 17.91 -18.42 6.21
CA ASN A 160 16.46 -18.43 5.97
C ASN A 160 15.79 -17.17 6.52
N ARG A 161 16.28 -15.98 6.19
CA ARG A 161 15.69 -14.73 6.58
C ARG A 161 15.14 -13.95 5.39
N MET A 162 14.35 -12.95 5.67
CA MET A 162 13.85 -12.03 4.65
C MET A 162 15.00 -11.20 4.07
N HIS A 163 15.10 -11.16 2.76
CA HIS A 163 16.01 -10.31 2.00
C HIS A 163 15.20 -9.38 1.09
N TYR A 164 15.66 -8.15 0.96
CA TYR A 164 15.19 -7.20 -0.05
C TYR A 164 16.11 -7.21 -1.26
N THR A 165 15.70 -6.56 -2.34
CA THR A 165 16.52 -6.46 -3.56
C THR A 165 17.66 -5.45 -3.43
N LYS A 166 17.65 -4.64 -2.38
CA LYS A 166 18.54 -3.48 -2.18
C LYS A 166 18.37 -2.40 -3.26
N GLN A 167 17.20 -2.38 -3.92
CA GLN A 167 16.80 -1.41 -4.92
C GLN A 167 15.68 -0.48 -4.44
N GLU A 168 15.19 -0.67 -3.23
CA GLU A 168 14.05 0.02 -2.63
C GLU A 168 14.45 1.40 -2.04
N TRP A 169 15.36 2.11 -2.69
CA TRP A 169 15.78 3.46 -2.31
C TRP A 169 15.06 4.53 -3.15
N LEU A 170 15.08 5.79 -2.66
CA LEU A 170 14.40 6.91 -3.30
C LEU A 170 15.15 7.36 -4.56
N LYS A 171 14.80 6.79 -5.69
CA LYS A 171 15.40 7.12 -6.97
C LYS A 171 14.98 8.49 -7.48
N SER A 172 15.87 9.15 -8.18
CA SER A 172 15.57 10.39 -8.90
C SER A 172 14.60 10.14 -10.06
N PRO A 173 13.90 11.19 -10.55
CA PRO A 173 13.07 11.07 -11.75
C PRO A 173 13.82 10.49 -12.95
N GLN A 174 15.07 10.89 -13.16
CA GLN A 174 15.90 10.42 -14.28
C GLN A 174 16.19 8.91 -14.19
N GLU A 175 16.49 8.40 -13.00
CA GLU A 175 16.70 6.96 -12.79
C GLU A 175 15.42 6.17 -12.99
N MET A 176 14.27 6.70 -12.59
CA MET A 176 12.98 6.08 -12.87
C MET A 176 12.65 6.10 -14.37
N GLU A 177 12.96 7.18 -15.09
CA GLU A 177 12.82 7.27 -16.55
C GLU A 177 13.69 6.22 -17.28
N GLU A 178 14.90 5.97 -16.82
CA GLU A 178 15.76 4.93 -17.38
C GLU A 178 15.17 3.53 -17.17
N ILE A 179 14.67 3.25 -15.95
CA ILE A 179 14.11 1.95 -15.58
C ILE A 179 12.82 1.64 -16.34
N PHE A 180 11.98 2.64 -16.58
CA PHE A 180 10.67 2.49 -17.22
C PHE A 180 10.59 3.15 -18.59
N SER A 181 11.74 3.29 -19.29
CA SER A 181 11.83 3.94 -20.60
C SER A 181 10.95 3.31 -21.69
N ASP A 182 10.56 2.06 -21.53
CA ASP A 182 9.65 1.32 -22.42
C ASP A 182 8.15 1.53 -22.09
N ILE A 183 7.83 2.12 -20.95
CA ILE A 183 6.46 2.42 -20.50
C ILE A 183 6.42 3.83 -19.89
N PRO A 184 6.73 4.89 -20.65
CA PRO A 184 6.83 6.26 -20.12
C PRO A 184 5.50 6.76 -19.53
N GLU A 185 4.37 6.31 -20.06
CA GLU A 185 3.05 6.66 -19.54
C GLU A 185 2.84 6.24 -18.07
N ALA A 186 3.53 5.19 -17.61
CA ALA A 186 3.42 4.78 -16.21
C ALA A 186 4.08 5.78 -15.25
N LEU A 187 5.03 6.58 -15.72
CA LEU A 187 5.63 7.68 -14.97
C LEU A 187 4.78 8.95 -15.10
N GLU A 188 4.29 9.25 -16.31
CA GLU A 188 3.40 10.40 -16.55
C GLU A 188 2.14 10.33 -15.68
N ASN A 189 1.55 9.15 -15.54
CA ASN A 189 0.37 8.92 -14.70
C ASN A 189 0.62 9.18 -13.20
N THR A 190 1.87 9.17 -12.73
CA THR A 190 2.17 9.55 -11.34
C THR A 190 1.88 11.02 -11.08
N GLN A 191 2.09 11.90 -12.07
CA GLN A 191 1.75 13.31 -11.97
C GLN A 191 0.23 13.53 -11.83
N GLU A 192 -0.57 12.70 -12.47
CA GLU A 192 -2.02 12.77 -12.32
C GLU A 192 -2.47 12.54 -10.87
N ILE A 193 -1.82 11.60 -10.16
CA ILE A 193 -2.10 11.38 -8.73
C ILE A 193 -1.78 12.64 -7.92
N VAL A 194 -0.66 13.30 -8.23
CA VAL A 194 -0.29 14.57 -7.56
C VAL A 194 -1.32 15.66 -7.83
N ASP A 195 -1.78 15.76 -9.08
CA ASP A 195 -2.73 16.80 -9.50
C ASP A 195 -4.13 16.61 -8.88
N LYS A 196 -4.48 15.38 -8.49
CA LYS A 196 -5.72 15.07 -7.76
C LYS A 196 -5.69 15.49 -6.30
N VAL A 197 -4.51 15.69 -5.72
CA VAL A 197 -4.38 16.06 -4.30
C VAL A 197 -4.66 17.55 -4.12
N GLU A 198 -5.77 17.84 -3.45
CA GLU A 198 -6.11 19.21 -3.08
C GLU A 198 -5.24 19.70 -1.92
N VAL A 199 -4.87 20.99 -1.96
CA VAL A 199 -4.15 21.62 -0.85
C VAL A 199 -5.11 21.81 0.32
N TYR A 200 -4.80 21.21 1.46
CA TYR A 200 -5.56 21.39 2.69
C TYR A 200 -4.63 21.47 3.89
N ASP A 201 -5.12 22.11 4.94
CA ASP A 201 -4.41 22.23 6.20
C ASP A 201 -4.90 21.14 7.18
N ILE A 202 -3.98 20.35 7.74
CA ILE A 202 -4.26 19.37 8.78
C ILE A 202 -3.98 19.92 10.18
N ASP A 203 -3.33 21.09 10.27
CA ASP A 203 -3.05 21.74 11.55
C ASP A 203 -4.30 22.51 12.01
N SER A 204 -4.92 22.02 13.06
CA SER A 204 -6.00 22.69 13.75
C SER A 204 -5.50 23.27 15.07
N GLY A 205 -6.01 24.41 15.46
CA GLY A 205 -5.73 24.98 16.79
C GLY A 205 -6.01 23.96 17.91
N PRO A 206 -5.45 24.17 19.11
CA PRO A 206 -5.61 23.25 20.23
C PRO A 206 -7.09 22.96 20.53
N ILE A 207 -7.46 21.69 20.51
CA ILE A 207 -8.81 21.26 20.87
C ILE A 207 -8.78 20.86 22.34
N MET A 208 -9.42 21.65 23.17
CA MET A 208 -9.60 21.29 24.58
C MET A 208 -10.65 20.18 24.67
N PRO A 209 -10.30 19.01 25.25
CA PRO A 209 -11.26 17.95 25.47
C PRO A 209 -12.38 18.44 26.41
N LYS A 210 -13.62 18.19 26.00
CA LYS A 210 -14.78 18.43 26.90
C LYS A 210 -14.96 17.20 27.77
N PHE A 211 -14.70 17.34 29.07
CA PHE A 211 -15.03 16.32 30.04
C PHE A 211 -16.51 16.47 30.43
N PRO A 212 -17.34 15.45 30.24
CA PRO A 212 -18.73 15.51 30.71
C PRO A 212 -18.72 15.51 32.26
N ILE A 213 -19.20 16.59 32.84
CA ILE A 213 -19.40 16.68 34.31
C ILE A 213 -20.59 15.78 34.66
N PRO A 214 -20.43 14.77 35.54
CA PRO A 214 -21.57 13.97 36.01
C PRO A 214 -22.68 14.83 36.58
N GLU A 215 -23.94 14.48 36.33
CA GLU A 215 -25.13 15.28 36.73
C GLU A 215 -25.15 15.60 38.23
N GLU A 216 -24.59 14.72 39.04
CA GLU A 216 -24.49 14.90 40.50
C GLU A 216 -23.65 16.10 40.95
N PHE A 217 -22.74 16.57 40.06
CA PHE A 217 -21.92 17.77 40.32
C PHE A 217 -22.55 19.04 39.73
N GLY A 218 -23.71 18.95 39.10
CA GLY A 218 -24.41 20.07 38.48
C GLY A 218 -23.84 20.45 37.11
N THR A 219 -24.13 21.67 36.67
CA THR A 219 -23.62 22.20 35.40
C THR A 219 -22.33 23.00 35.59
N GLU A 220 -21.54 23.15 34.55
CA GLU A 220 -20.35 24.03 34.57
C GLU A 220 -20.71 25.43 35.07
N GLU A 221 -21.85 25.95 34.68
CA GLU A 221 -22.32 27.28 35.06
C GLU A 221 -22.65 27.34 36.56
N SER A 222 -23.27 26.30 37.12
CA SER A 222 -23.52 26.22 38.59
C SER A 222 -22.23 26.07 39.39
N CYS A 223 -21.26 25.30 38.88
CA CYS A 223 -19.95 25.18 39.51
C CYS A 223 -19.20 26.53 39.53
N ARG A 224 -19.19 27.26 38.42
CA ARG A 224 -18.54 28.57 38.32
C ARG A 224 -19.17 29.63 39.22
N GLN A 225 -20.45 29.50 39.57
CA GLN A 225 -21.13 30.38 40.51
C GLN A 225 -20.83 30.01 41.98
N THR A 226 -20.49 28.75 42.21
CA THR A 226 -20.29 28.23 43.60
C THR A 226 -18.83 28.30 44.02
N PHE A 227 -17.90 28.13 43.10
CA PHE A 227 -16.46 28.11 43.38
C PHE A 227 -15.78 29.34 42.76
N THR A 228 -15.04 30.06 43.56
CA THR A 228 -14.21 31.19 43.12
C THR A 228 -12.80 30.70 42.78
N GLU A 229 -12.00 31.53 42.06
CA GLU A 229 -10.60 31.22 41.79
C GLU A 229 -9.76 30.96 43.06
N GLN A 230 -10.24 31.37 44.22
CA GLN A 230 -9.56 31.14 45.49
C GLN A 230 -9.93 29.79 46.15
N ASP A 231 -10.97 29.12 45.64
CA ASP A 231 -11.41 27.81 46.12
C ASP A 231 -10.73 26.68 45.34
N LEU A 232 -10.01 26.99 44.26
CA LEU A 232 -9.22 26.09 43.39
C LEU A 232 -7.73 26.22 43.68
#